data_c457cee1b7e71da5dce960959341ef80
#
_entry.id   c457cee1b7e71da5dce960959341ef80
#
_cell.length_a   1.000
_cell.length_b   1.000
_cell.length_c   1.000
_cell.angle_alpha   90.00
_cell.angle_beta   90.00
_cell.angle_gamma   90.00
#
_symmetry.space_group_name_H-M   'P 1'
#
loop_
_entity.id
_entity.type
_entity.pdbx_description
1 polymer ?
#
loop_
_entity_poly.entity_id
_entity_poly.type
_entity_poly.pdbx_seq_one_letter_code
_entity_poly.pdbx_strand_id
1 'polypeptide(L)'
;MDTLKPSDLTTELLNTGQSGVPLVICSEAPRVRKRIESAGYQEVKINKELSKRLLDIPKEDRPKLVEKALKGMLNYHVPIFVTDFEMLFDPRYEIDVLRFFCEKARIINVAIKWPGQFTDGKLTYATPEDPDYHEFDCNAYQIRIVQ
;
A
#
# COMPACT_ATOMS: atom_id res chain seq x y z
N MET A 1 -14.26 6.91 -5.15
CA MET A 1 -13.35 5.81 -5.55
C MET A 1 -13.50 5.54 -7.04
N ASP A 2 -12.39 5.50 -7.74
CA ASP A 2 -12.35 5.18 -9.18
C ASP A 2 -11.80 3.77 -9.38
N THR A 3 -12.36 3.05 -10.36
CA THR A 3 -11.86 1.73 -10.74
C THR A 3 -11.26 1.79 -12.15
N LEU A 4 -10.05 1.28 -12.28
CA LEU A 4 -9.30 1.25 -13.53
C LEU A 4 -9.05 -0.19 -13.96
N LYS A 5 -8.92 -0.39 -15.28
CA LYS A 5 -8.45 -1.66 -15.83
C LYS A 5 -6.93 -1.61 -15.95
N PRO A 6 -6.25 -2.78 -15.99
CA PRO A 6 -4.80 -2.79 -16.25
C PRO A 6 -4.40 -2.02 -17.51
N SER A 7 -5.23 -2.03 -18.54
CA SER A 7 -4.96 -1.31 -19.79
C SER A 7 -4.99 0.20 -19.64
N ASP A 8 -5.61 0.73 -18.59
CA ASP A 8 -5.66 2.17 -18.32
C ASP A 8 -4.36 2.71 -17.72
N LEU A 9 -3.46 1.83 -17.28
CA LEU A 9 -2.19 2.23 -16.68
C LEU A 9 -1.17 2.60 -17.77
N THR A 10 -1.30 3.81 -18.27
CA THR A 10 -0.32 4.37 -19.22
C THR A 10 0.81 5.05 -18.43
N THR A 11 1.96 5.26 -19.08
CA THR A 11 3.06 6.01 -18.49
C THR A 11 2.62 7.41 -18.06
N GLU A 12 1.79 8.04 -18.89
CA GLU A 12 1.27 9.36 -18.59
C GLU A 12 0.44 9.36 -17.30
N LEU A 13 -0.50 8.42 -17.17
CA LEU A 13 -1.33 8.31 -15.96
C LEU A 13 -0.46 8.06 -14.73
N LEU A 14 0.52 7.16 -14.85
CA LEU A 14 1.40 6.83 -13.72
C LEU A 14 2.28 8.00 -13.28
N ASN A 15 2.66 8.88 -14.22
CA ASN A 15 3.56 10.00 -13.90
C ASN A 15 2.82 11.30 -13.54
N THR A 16 1.63 11.53 -14.08
CA THR A 16 0.94 12.81 -13.93
C THR A 16 -0.47 12.68 -13.36
N GLY A 17 -1.08 11.52 -13.45
CA GLY A 17 -2.50 11.34 -13.14
C GLY A 17 -2.81 11.04 -11.69
N GLN A 18 -1.83 11.00 -10.80
CA GLN A 18 -2.06 10.56 -9.42
C GLN A 18 -2.68 11.63 -8.54
N SER A 19 -2.26 12.87 -8.69
CA SER A 19 -2.87 14.02 -7.98
C SER A 19 -3.07 13.79 -6.48
N GLY A 20 -2.12 13.11 -5.83
CA GLY A 20 -2.18 12.85 -4.40
C GLY A 20 -3.03 11.65 -4.00
N VAL A 21 -3.44 10.81 -4.95
CA VAL A 21 -4.28 9.64 -4.71
C VAL A 21 -3.48 8.36 -5.01
N PRO A 22 -3.43 7.38 -4.09
CA PRO A 22 -2.69 6.15 -4.36
C PRO A 22 -3.44 5.23 -5.32
N LEU A 23 -2.67 4.44 -6.07
CA LEU A 23 -3.19 3.32 -6.84
C LEU A 23 -3.16 2.07 -5.98
N VAL A 24 -4.29 1.39 -5.85
CA VAL A 24 -4.39 0.12 -5.14
C VAL A 24 -4.52 -0.98 -6.18
N ILE A 25 -3.46 -1.78 -6.34
CA ILE A 25 -3.39 -2.80 -7.38
C ILE A 25 -3.99 -4.09 -6.86
N CYS A 26 -5.12 -4.48 -7.44
CA CYS A 26 -5.83 -5.72 -7.12
C CYS A 26 -5.78 -6.71 -8.28
N SER A 27 -5.03 -6.40 -9.33
CA SER A 27 -4.87 -7.24 -10.51
C SER A 27 -3.60 -8.09 -10.39
N GLU A 28 -3.68 -9.36 -10.79
CA GLU A 28 -2.52 -10.24 -10.89
C GLU A 28 -1.89 -10.23 -12.28
N ALA A 29 -2.37 -9.38 -13.19
CA ALA A 29 -1.84 -9.31 -14.55
C ALA A 29 -0.37 -8.87 -14.55
N PRO A 30 0.56 -9.67 -15.13
CA PRO A 30 2.01 -9.33 -15.13
C PRO A 30 2.32 -7.99 -15.78
N ARG A 31 1.52 -7.56 -16.74
CA ARG A 31 1.71 -6.28 -17.43
C ARG A 31 1.57 -5.07 -16.52
N VAL A 32 0.79 -5.20 -15.42
CA VAL A 32 0.61 -4.12 -14.47
C VAL A 32 1.94 -3.79 -13.79
N ARG A 33 2.61 -4.81 -13.26
CA ARG A 33 3.93 -4.64 -12.63
C ARG A 33 4.94 -4.05 -13.62
N LYS A 34 4.97 -4.57 -14.83
CA LYS A 34 5.92 -4.09 -15.86
C LYS A 34 5.70 -2.61 -16.17
N ARG A 35 4.45 -2.17 -16.27
CA ARG A 35 4.14 -0.78 -16.56
C ARG A 35 4.54 0.15 -15.40
N ILE A 36 4.31 -0.28 -14.18
CA ILE A 36 4.68 0.48 -12.98
C ILE A 36 6.21 0.62 -12.92
N GLU A 37 6.94 -0.48 -13.13
CA GLU A 37 8.40 -0.45 -13.16
C GLU A 37 8.93 0.44 -14.29
N SER A 38 8.36 0.33 -15.48
CA SER A 38 8.76 1.14 -16.63
C SER A 38 8.50 2.63 -16.43
N ALA A 39 7.55 3.00 -15.59
CA ALA A 39 7.26 4.39 -15.27
C ALA A 39 8.23 4.97 -14.23
N GLY A 40 9.21 4.19 -13.75
CA GLY A 40 10.22 4.66 -12.82
C GLY A 40 9.86 4.49 -11.34
N TYR A 41 8.81 3.74 -11.04
CA TYR A 41 8.46 3.44 -9.64
C TYR A 41 9.48 2.48 -9.05
N GLN A 42 9.95 2.81 -7.85
CA GLN A 42 10.85 1.92 -7.12
C GLN A 42 10.04 1.00 -6.21
N GLU A 43 10.27 -0.30 -6.32
CA GLU A 43 9.60 -1.28 -5.46
C GLU A 43 10.17 -1.23 -4.04
N VAL A 44 9.27 -1.18 -3.06
CA VAL A 44 9.61 -1.20 -1.63
C VAL A 44 8.88 -2.38 -1.00
N LYS A 45 9.65 -3.37 -0.55
CA LYS A 45 9.12 -4.56 0.14
C LYS A 45 9.13 -4.29 1.63
N ILE A 46 7.95 -4.07 2.21
CA ILE A 46 7.83 -3.58 3.59
C ILE A 46 8.27 -4.62 4.62
N ASN A 47 7.73 -5.84 4.52
CA ASN A 47 7.89 -6.83 5.60
C ASN A 47 9.33 -7.06 6.01
N LYS A 48 10.20 -7.28 5.04
CA LYS A 48 11.60 -7.59 5.31
C LYS A 48 12.33 -6.42 5.94
N GLU A 49 12.19 -5.25 5.35
CA GLU A 49 12.91 -4.05 5.80
C GLU A 49 12.40 -3.57 7.16
N LEU A 50 11.09 -3.54 7.34
CA LEU A 50 10.50 -3.11 8.60
C LEU A 50 10.82 -4.08 9.73
N SER A 51 10.80 -5.40 9.46
CA SER A 51 11.18 -6.41 10.44
C SER A 51 12.61 -6.20 10.95
N LYS A 52 13.54 -5.87 10.05
CA LYS A 52 14.92 -5.58 10.45
C LYS A 52 15.00 -4.37 11.36
N ARG A 53 14.29 -3.32 11.04
CA ARG A 53 14.28 -2.10 11.86
C ARG A 53 13.69 -2.34 13.25
N LEU A 54 12.65 -3.18 13.34
CA LEU A 54 12.00 -3.48 14.59
C LEU A 54 12.82 -4.41 15.49
N LEU A 55 13.78 -5.16 14.95
CA LEU A 55 14.65 -6.02 15.75
C LEU A 55 15.45 -5.24 16.80
N ASP A 56 15.79 -4.00 16.51
CA ASP A 56 16.55 -3.14 17.42
C ASP A 56 15.69 -2.47 18.50
N ILE A 57 14.38 -2.73 18.46
CA ILE A 57 13.42 -2.14 19.38
C ILE A 57 12.87 -3.24 20.29
N PRO A 58 12.81 -3.04 21.61
CA PRO A 58 12.20 -4.01 22.51
C PRO A 58 10.76 -4.34 22.08
N LYS A 59 10.37 -5.61 22.22
CA LYS A 59 9.07 -6.09 21.73
C LYS A 59 7.89 -5.27 22.27
N GLU A 60 7.93 -4.88 23.53
CA GLU A 60 6.88 -4.11 24.19
C GLU A 60 6.76 -2.69 23.63
N ASP A 61 7.81 -2.16 23.01
CA ASP A 61 7.84 -0.81 22.47
C ASP A 61 7.50 -0.77 20.97
N ARG A 62 7.51 -1.92 20.28
CA ARG A 62 7.29 -1.98 18.83
C ARG A 62 5.95 -1.41 18.40
N PRO A 63 4.82 -1.70 19.08
CA PRO A 63 3.53 -1.14 18.66
C PRO A 63 3.51 0.39 18.65
N LYS A 64 4.25 1.03 19.52
CA LYS A 64 4.33 2.50 19.60
C LYS A 64 5.23 3.09 18.52
N LEU A 65 6.23 2.33 18.07
CA LEU A 65 7.30 2.84 17.21
C LEU A 65 7.22 2.34 15.77
N VAL A 66 6.31 1.40 15.47
CA VAL A 66 6.21 0.83 14.12
C VAL A 66 5.89 1.88 13.06
N GLU A 67 4.97 2.78 13.34
CA GLU A 67 4.59 3.81 12.37
C GLU A 67 5.74 4.77 12.08
N LYS A 68 6.49 5.14 13.13
CA LYS A 68 7.67 5.99 12.98
C LYS A 68 8.75 5.28 12.15
N ALA A 69 8.97 3.99 12.42
CA ALA A 69 9.93 3.20 11.65
C ALA A 69 9.50 3.09 10.18
N LEU A 70 8.21 2.87 9.94
CA LEU A 70 7.65 2.81 8.60
C LEU A 70 7.84 4.14 7.86
N LYS A 71 7.54 5.25 8.48
CA LYS A 71 7.75 6.57 7.90
C LYS A 71 9.22 6.82 7.55
N GLY A 72 10.12 6.39 8.43
CA GLY A 72 11.57 6.53 8.20
C GLY A 72 12.06 5.75 7.00
N MET A 73 11.55 4.53 6.79
CA MET A 73 11.96 3.71 5.65
C MET A 73 11.29 4.11 4.34
N LEU A 74 10.20 4.86 4.37
CA LEU A 74 9.50 5.31 3.16
C LEU A 74 9.85 6.74 2.77
N ASN A 75 10.99 7.25 3.20
CA ASN A 75 11.46 8.58 2.86
C ASN A 75 12.13 8.60 1.48
N TYR A 76 11.32 8.40 0.43
CA TYR A 76 11.77 8.39 -0.96
C TYR A 76 11.44 9.72 -1.65
N HIS A 77 12.25 10.04 -2.67
CA HIS A 77 12.04 11.21 -3.55
C HIS A 77 11.58 10.82 -4.96
N VAL A 78 11.28 9.55 -5.15
CA VAL A 78 10.79 9.00 -6.42
C VAL A 78 9.49 8.25 -6.16
N PRO A 79 8.65 8.02 -7.19
CA PRO A 79 7.45 7.20 -7.02
C PRO A 79 7.79 5.83 -6.47
N ILE A 80 6.93 5.29 -5.61
CA ILE A 80 7.15 3.98 -5.00
C ILE A 80 6.03 3.01 -5.32
N PHE A 81 6.40 1.75 -5.48
CA PHE A 81 5.50 0.61 -5.60
C PHE A 81 5.68 -0.26 -4.36
N VAL A 82 4.70 -0.23 -3.48
CA VAL A 82 4.79 -0.89 -2.17
C VAL A 82 4.22 -2.29 -2.25
N THR A 83 5.01 -3.27 -1.83
CA THR A 83 4.62 -4.69 -1.82
C THR A 83 4.99 -5.31 -0.47
N ASP A 84 4.50 -6.53 -0.22
CA ASP A 84 4.83 -7.32 0.97
C ASP A 84 4.69 -6.49 2.26
N PHE A 85 3.48 -6.00 2.51
CA PHE A 85 3.21 -5.18 3.70
C PHE A 85 2.20 -5.82 4.66
N GLU A 86 2.02 -7.15 4.59
CA GLU A 86 1.02 -7.88 5.38
C GLU A 86 1.21 -7.68 6.89
N MET A 87 2.44 -7.48 7.35
CA MET A 87 2.70 -7.27 8.78
C MET A 87 2.03 -6.02 9.34
N LEU A 88 1.68 -5.05 8.48
CA LEU A 88 1.01 -3.83 8.93
C LEU A 88 -0.41 -4.08 9.42
N PHE A 89 -0.98 -5.25 9.11
CA PHE A 89 -2.33 -5.62 9.56
C PHE A 89 -2.33 -6.26 10.96
N ASP A 90 -1.17 -6.42 11.58
CA ASP A 90 -1.10 -6.91 12.96
C ASP A 90 -1.90 -5.96 13.87
N PRO A 91 -2.94 -6.48 14.57
CA PRO A 91 -3.82 -5.61 15.36
C PRO A 91 -3.11 -4.86 16.48
N ARG A 92 -1.95 -5.36 16.93
CA ARG A 92 -1.16 -4.68 17.97
C ARG A 92 -0.62 -3.33 17.51
N TYR A 93 -0.44 -3.14 16.20
CA TYR A 93 0.11 -1.89 15.65
C TYR A 93 -0.92 -0.79 15.51
N GLU A 94 -2.20 -1.13 15.44
CA GLU A 94 -3.32 -0.17 15.34
C GLU A 94 -3.14 0.85 14.20
N ILE A 95 -2.61 0.41 13.06
CA ILE A 95 -2.41 1.25 11.88
C ILE A 95 -3.61 1.12 10.94
N ASP A 96 -4.20 2.25 10.54
CA ASP A 96 -5.07 2.28 9.38
C ASP A 96 -4.17 2.31 8.14
N VAL A 97 -3.92 1.12 7.57
CA VAL A 97 -2.96 0.92 6.48
C VAL A 97 -3.33 1.76 5.26
N LEU A 98 -4.61 1.78 4.92
CA LEU A 98 -5.06 2.49 3.73
C LEU A 98 -4.91 4.01 3.89
N ARG A 99 -5.26 4.53 5.07
CA ARG A 99 -5.07 5.94 5.39
C ARG A 99 -3.60 6.34 5.35
N PHE A 100 -2.73 5.48 5.86
CA PHE A 100 -1.30 5.72 5.84
C PHE A 100 -0.80 5.97 4.42
N PHE A 101 -1.18 5.11 3.47
CA PHE A 101 -0.75 5.27 2.08
C PHE A 101 -1.45 6.42 1.37
N CYS A 102 -2.67 6.75 1.75
CA CYS A 102 -3.33 7.96 1.25
C CYS A 102 -2.56 9.23 1.65
N GLU A 103 -2.09 9.29 2.88
CA GLU A 103 -1.28 10.42 3.35
C GLU A 103 0.07 10.48 2.63
N LYS A 104 0.71 9.33 2.43
CA LYS A 104 1.98 9.27 1.71
C LYS A 104 1.83 9.72 0.25
N ALA A 105 0.72 9.37 -0.37
CA ALA A 105 0.44 9.73 -1.76
C ALA A 105 0.30 11.23 -1.99
N ARG A 106 0.10 12.02 -0.94
CA ARG A 106 0.08 13.48 -1.04
C ARG A 106 1.47 14.07 -1.28
N ILE A 107 2.51 13.30 -0.99
CA ILE A 107 3.90 13.76 -1.06
C ILE A 107 4.59 13.21 -2.31
N ILE A 108 4.40 11.92 -2.59
CA ILE A 108 4.98 11.25 -3.76
C ILE A 108 3.92 10.34 -4.39
N ASN A 109 4.14 9.94 -5.64
CA ASN A 109 3.25 8.96 -6.29
C ASN A 109 3.43 7.60 -5.64
N VAL A 110 2.31 6.97 -5.27
CA VAL A 110 2.29 5.69 -4.58
C VAL A 110 1.38 4.72 -5.31
N ALA A 111 1.88 3.53 -5.57
CA ALA A 111 1.09 2.38 -5.95
C ALA A 111 1.32 1.29 -4.90
N ILE A 112 0.27 0.63 -4.45
CA ILE A 112 0.40 -0.47 -3.49
C ILE A 112 -0.21 -1.73 -4.09
N LYS A 113 0.46 -2.86 -3.91
CA LYS A 113 -0.09 -4.15 -4.30
C LYS A 113 -0.90 -4.69 -3.13
N TRP A 114 -2.21 -4.70 -3.29
CA TRP A 114 -3.09 -5.15 -2.22
C TRP A 114 -2.91 -6.65 -1.96
N PRO A 115 -2.66 -7.07 -0.72
CA PRO A 115 -2.39 -8.47 -0.40
C PRO A 115 -3.66 -9.29 -0.10
N GLY A 116 -4.82 -8.73 -0.30
CA GLY A 116 -6.10 -9.39 -0.05
C GLY A 116 -7.01 -9.30 -1.26
N GLN A 117 -8.27 -9.00 -1.03
CA GLN A 117 -9.28 -9.01 -2.08
C GLN A 117 -10.04 -7.69 -2.16
N PHE A 118 -10.57 -7.40 -3.34
CA PHE A 118 -11.49 -6.30 -3.58
C PHE A 118 -12.80 -6.88 -4.08
N THR A 119 -13.88 -6.67 -3.32
CA THR A 119 -15.21 -7.18 -3.64
C THR A 119 -16.28 -6.21 -3.14
N ASP A 120 -17.23 -5.86 -4.01
CA ASP A 120 -18.38 -5.01 -3.64
C ASP A 120 -17.98 -3.68 -2.98
N GLY A 121 -16.96 -3.03 -3.52
CA GLY A 121 -16.49 -1.74 -3.03
C GLY A 121 -15.71 -1.81 -1.72
N LYS A 122 -15.27 -3.00 -1.33
CA LYS A 122 -14.50 -3.22 -0.09
C LYS A 122 -13.19 -3.89 -0.37
N LEU A 123 -12.15 -3.43 0.32
CA LEU A 123 -10.86 -4.10 0.37
C LEU A 123 -10.80 -4.91 1.66
N THR A 124 -10.40 -6.18 1.56
CA THR A 124 -10.25 -7.05 2.73
C THR A 124 -8.85 -7.65 2.77
N TYR A 125 -8.36 -7.88 3.97
CA TYR A 125 -7.16 -8.67 4.21
C TYR A 125 -7.51 -9.80 5.17
N ALA A 126 -7.08 -11.03 4.82
CA ALA A 126 -7.37 -12.25 5.56
C ALA A 126 -8.87 -12.57 5.58
N THR A 127 -9.31 -13.44 6.46
CA THR A 127 -10.70 -13.85 6.62
C THR A 127 -11.22 -13.45 8.00
N PRO A 128 -12.54 -13.36 8.21
CA PRO A 128 -13.09 -12.91 9.50
C PRO A 128 -12.65 -13.73 10.72
N GLU A 129 -12.21 -14.97 10.52
CA GLU A 129 -11.72 -15.84 11.61
C GLU A 129 -10.28 -15.53 12.00
N ASP A 130 -9.56 -14.77 11.18
CA ASP A 130 -8.15 -14.44 11.39
C ASP A 130 -8.01 -13.21 12.29
N PRO A 131 -7.11 -13.21 13.29
CA PRO A 131 -6.87 -12.04 14.13
C PRO A 131 -6.43 -10.80 13.34
N ASP A 132 -5.80 -11.01 12.17
CA ASP A 132 -5.31 -9.93 11.32
C ASP A 132 -6.36 -9.43 10.32
N TYR A 133 -7.60 -9.93 10.40
CA TYR A 133 -8.65 -9.52 9.47
C TYR A 133 -8.90 -8.02 9.50
N HIS A 134 -8.94 -7.41 8.32
CA HIS A 134 -9.29 -6.01 8.13
C HIS A 134 -10.24 -5.86 6.94
N GLU A 135 -11.16 -4.92 7.07
CA GLU A 135 -12.10 -4.57 6.02
C GLU A 135 -12.12 -3.04 5.88
N PHE A 136 -12.01 -2.56 4.66
CA PHE A 136 -12.01 -1.13 4.35
C PHE A 136 -13.12 -0.83 3.34
N ASP A 137 -14.00 0.11 3.68
CA ASP A 137 -14.96 0.65 2.73
C ASP A 137 -14.21 1.63 1.81
N CYS A 138 -14.07 1.28 0.55
CA CYS A 138 -13.30 2.09 -0.40
C CYS A 138 -13.88 3.50 -0.61
N ASN A 139 -15.16 3.70 -0.33
CA ASN A 139 -15.78 5.01 -0.44
C ASN A 139 -15.36 5.97 0.70
N ALA A 140 -14.78 5.44 1.77
CA ALA A 140 -14.27 6.26 2.87
C ALA A 140 -12.86 6.81 2.61
N TYR A 141 -12.24 6.44 1.49
CA TYR A 141 -10.86 6.83 1.15
C TYR A 141 -10.80 7.38 -0.26
N GLN A 142 -9.84 8.29 -0.48
CA GLN A 142 -9.54 8.77 -1.84
C GLN A 142 -8.49 7.85 -2.45
N ILE A 143 -8.94 6.84 -3.16
CA ILE A 143 -8.08 5.82 -3.77
C ILE A 143 -8.57 5.50 -5.18
N ARG A 144 -7.70 4.89 -5.98
CA ARG A 144 -8.05 4.35 -7.29
C ARG A 144 -7.70 2.87 -7.30
N ILE A 145 -8.68 2.04 -7.65
CA ILE A 145 -8.51 0.58 -7.68
C ILE A 145 -8.17 0.15 -9.10
N VAL A 146 -7.15 -0.70 -9.23
CA VAL A 146 -6.80 -1.34 -10.51
C VAL A 146 -7.14 -2.83 -10.39
N GLN A 147 -8.08 -3.29 -11.20
CA GLN A 147 -8.50 -4.70 -11.19
C GLN A 147 -8.67 -5.28 -12.60
#